data_9d623efb8ac7b2d765a50404e9938549
#
_entry.id   9d623efb8ac7b2d765a50404e9938549
#
_cell.length_a   1.000
_cell.length_b   1.000
_cell.length_c   1.000
_cell.angle_alpha   90.00
_cell.angle_beta   90.00
_cell.angle_gamma   90.00
#
_symmetry.space_group_name_H-M   'P 1'
#
loop_
_entity.id
_entity.type
_entity.pdbx_description
1 polymer ?
#
loop_
_entity_poly.entity_id
_entity_poly.type
_entity_poly.pdbx_seq_one_letter_code
_entity_poly.pdbx_strand_id
1 'polypeptide(L)'
;MNALNFINGVFVDATDGQTLTNLNPATGQTIGTIARSKDSDVEEAVKAAASAQEAWSSLDMLERATWLDRLADGLEARKEELAHRESRDTGKPLALARRVDAQRSIDNFRFF
;
A
#
# COMPACT_ATOMS: atom_id res chain seq x y z
N MET A 1 14.83 2.32 -0.26
CA MET A 1 13.67 1.67 0.41
C MET A 1 13.34 0.41 -0.38
N ASN A 2 13.21 -0.74 0.28
CA ASN A 2 12.81 -1.97 -0.39
C ASN A 2 11.31 -2.19 -0.20
N ALA A 3 10.58 -2.37 -1.29
CA ALA A 3 9.17 -2.68 -1.28
C ALA A 3 9.00 -4.20 -1.35
N LEU A 4 8.51 -4.79 -0.29
CA LEU A 4 8.21 -6.21 -0.14
C LEU A 4 6.72 -6.47 -0.43
N ASN A 5 6.39 -7.71 -0.69
CA ASN A 5 4.99 -8.16 -0.67
C ASN A 5 4.46 -8.08 0.76
N PHE A 6 3.18 -7.72 0.93
CA PHE A 6 2.51 -7.81 2.22
C PHE A 6 1.41 -8.88 2.10
N ILE A 7 1.66 -10.04 2.69
CA ILE A 7 0.77 -11.20 2.57
C ILE A 7 0.49 -11.75 3.96
N ASN A 8 -0.76 -11.97 4.28
CA ASN A 8 -1.20 -12.52 5.57
C ASN A 8 -0.63 -11.78 6.80
N GLY A 9 -0.59 -10.45 6.74
CA GLY A 9 -0.12 -9.60 7.84
C GLY A 9 1.40 -9.46 7.98
N VAL A 10 2.20 -10.04 7.07
CA VAL A 10 3.67 -9.99 7.12
C VAL A 10 4.27 -9.49 5.81
N PHE A 11 5.45 -8.83 5.92
CA PHE A 11 6.23 -8.45 4.77
C PHE A 11 7.15 -9.60 4.36
N VAL A 12 7.07 -10.00 3.08
CA VAL A 12 7.83 -11.11 2.52
C VAL A 12 8.48 -10.73 1.19
N ASP A 13 9.64 -11.30 0.90
CA ASP A 13 10.25 -11.22 -0.42
C ASP A 13 9.43 -11.97 -1.47
N ALA A 14 9.71 -11.77 -2.75
CA ALA A 14 9.24 -12.68 -3.79
C ALA A 14 9.78 -14.10 -3.55
N THR A 15 9.01 -15.14 -3.84
CA THR A 15 9.35 -16.55 -3.58
C THR A 15 10.73 -16.95 -4.12
N ASP A 16 11.14 -16.37 -5.25
CA ASP A 16 12.45 -16.63 -5.86
C ASP A 16 13.54 -15.60 -5.45
N GLY A 17 13.21 -14.66 -4.55
CA GLY A 17 14.10 -13.60 -4.08
C GLY A 17 14.47 -12.55 -5.12
N GLN A 18 13.83 -12.57 -6.31
CA GLN A 18 14.13 -11.59 -7.35
C GLN A 18 13.53 -10.23 -7.04
N THR A 19 14.22 -9.18 -7.47
CA THR A 19 13.80 -7.80 -7.30
C THR A 19 13.91 -7.01 -8.60
N LEU A 20 13.17 -5.91 -8.67
CA LEU A 20 13.30 -4.87 -9.69
C LEU A 20 13.90 -3.62 -9.05
N THR A 21 14.77 -2.92 -9.77
CA THR A 21 15.26 -1.61 -9.33
C THR A 21 14.13 -0.58 -9.44
N ASN A 22 13.89 0.15 -8.36
CA ASN A 22 12.96 1.29 -8.37
C ASN A 22 13.73 2.60 -8.56
N LEU A 23 13.32 3.40 -9.52
CA LEU A 23 13.95 4.68 -9.86
C LEU A 23 12.99 5.83 -9.57
N ASN A 24 13.52 6.93 -9.06
CA ASN A 24 12.80 8.20 -9.05
C ASN A 24 12.74 8.75 -10.49
N PRO A 25 11.59 8.83 -11.13
CA PRO A 25 11.51 9.25 -12.54
C PRO A 25 11.84 10.74 -12.75
N ALA A 26 11.77 11.57 -11.71
CA ALA A 26 12.16 12.98 -11.80
C ALA A 26 13.68 13.19 -11.80
N THR A 27 14.46 12.26 -11.23
CA THR A 27 15.92 12.41 -11.08
C THR A 27 16.74 11.29 -11.73
N GLY A 28 16.10 10.16 -12.09
CA GLY A 28 16.77 8.94 -12.56
C GLY A 28 17.55 8.19 -11.48
N GLN A 29 17.51 8.64 -10.23
CA GLN A 29 18.25 8.00 -9.14
C GLN A 29 17.51 6.76 -8.61
N THR A 30 18.25 5.74 -8.25
CA THR A 30 17.71 4.57 -7.56
C THR A 30 17.20 4.95 -6.19
N ILE A 31 15.95 4.59 -5.88
CA ILE A 31 15.30 4.81 -4.58
C ILE A 31 15.11 3.52 -3.79
N GLY A 32 15.38 2.38 -4.38
CA GLY A 32 15.31 1.08 -3.74
C GLY A 32 15.05 -0.07 -4.69
N THR A 33 14.46 -1.14 -4.16
CA THR A 33 14.04 -2.31 -4.92
C THR A 33 12.58 -2.64 -4.64
N ILE A 34 11.96 -3.37 -5.57
CA ILE A 34 10.59 -3.90 -5.46
C ILE A 34 10.68 -5.41 -5.61
N ALA A 35 9.95 -6.18 -4.82
CA ALA A 35 9.82 -7.62 -4.99
C ALA A 35 9.27 -7.92 -6.39
N ARG A 36 9.97 -8.78 -7.15
CA ARG A 36 9.49 -9.25 -8.46
C ARG A 36 8.65 -10.49 -8.30
N SER A 37 7.39 -10.30 -7.91
CA SER A 37 6.45 -11.38 -7.62
C SER A 37 6.18 -12.26 -8.83
N LYS A 38 5.91 -13.53 -8.57
CA LYS A 38 5.51 -14.57 -9.52
C LYS A 38 4.07 -15.00 -9.27
N ASP A 39 3.56 -15.87 -10.11
CA ASP A 39 2.22 -16.43 -9.98
C ASP A 39 2.00 -17.08 -8.60
N SER A 40 3.01 -17.77 -8.06
CA SER A 40 2.96 -18.35 -6.72
C SER A 40 2.75 -17.32 -5.62
N ASP A 41 3.39 -16.15 -5.71
CA ASP A 41 3.23 -15.06 -4.72
C ASP A 41 1.81 -14.49 -4.79
N VAL A 42 1.27 -14.35 -6.00
CA VAL A 42 -0.11 -13.90 -6.22
C VAL A 42 -1.11 -14.92 -5.68
N GLU A 43 -0.89 -16.21 -5.92
CA GLU A 43 -1.74 -17.29 -5.40
C GLU A 43 -1.78 -17.28 -3.87
N GLU A 44 -0.63 -17.13 -3.21
CA GLU A 44 -0.55 -17.03 -1.74
C GLU A 44 -1.29 -15.79 -1.21
N ALA A 45 -1.17 -14.65 -1.87
CA ALA A 45 -1.89 -13.43 -1.50
C ALA A 45 -3.41 -13.62 -1.63
N VAL A 46 -3.86 -14.24 -2.73
CA VAL A 46 -5.29 -14.53 -2.96
C VAL A 46 -5.83 -15.52 -1.94
N LYS A 47 -5.09 -16.59 -1.63
CA LYS A 47 -5.48 -17.57 -0.58
C LYS A 47 -5.61 -16.88 0.78
N ALA A 48 -4.67 -16.03 1.15
CA ALA A 48 -4.71 -15.29 2.41
C ALA A 48 -5.94 -14.36 2.48
N ALA A 49 -6.23 -13.64 1.40
CA ALA A 49 -7.40 -12.78 1.31
C ALA A 49 -8.71 -13.58 1.37
N ALA A 50 -8.80 -14.69 0.64
CA ALA A 50 -9.97 -15.56 0.65
C ALA A 50 -10.23 -16.17 2.04
N SER A 51 -9.18 -16.58 2.73
CA SER A 51 -9.29 -17.09 4.10
C SER A 51 -9.77 -16.04 5.10
N ALA A 52 -9.37 -14.78 4.94
CA ALA A 52 -9.80 -13.69 5.80
C ALA A 52 -11.22 -13.19 5.49
N GLN A 53 -11.71 -13.43 4.28
CA GLN A 53 -12.99 -12.92 3.79
C GLN A 53 -14.18 -13.37 4.62
N GLU A 54 -14.18 -14.59 5.13
CA GLU A 54 -15.28 -15.14 5.94
C GLU A 54 -15.46 -14.31 7.22
N ALA A 55 -14.37 -14.12 7.96
CA ALA A 55 -14.39 -13.31 9.18
C ALA A 55 -14.77 -11.85 8.90
N TRP A 56 -14.20 -11.25 7.84
CA TRP A 56 -14.51 -9.88 7.46
C TRP A 56 -15.98 -9.71 7.05
N SER A 57 -16.53 -10.63 6.26
CA SER A 57 -17.92 -10.56 5.79
C SER A 57 -18.96 -10.81 6.89
N SER A 58 -18.56 -11.47 7.98
CA SER A 58 -19.42 -11.71 9.14
C SER A 58 -19.58 -10.49 10.05
N LEU A 59 -18.69 -9.50 9.94
CA LEU A 59 -18.80 -8.23 10.66
C LEU A 59 -20.03 -7.46 10.15
N ASP A 60 -20.69 -6.76 11.05
CA ASP A 60 -21.75 -5.85 10.63
C ASP A 60 -21.18 -4.61 9.88
N MET A 61 -22.06 -3.83 9.26
CA MET A 61 -21.65 -2.69 8.45
C MET A 61 -20.95 -1.62 9.29
N LEU A 62 -21.39 -1.39 10.52
CA LEU A 62 -20.80 -0.39 11.41
C LEU A 62 -19.41 -0.80 11.90
N GLU A 63 -19.24 -2.08 12.20
CA GLU A 63 -17.93 -2.63 12.55
C GLU A 63 -16.92 -2.48 11.41
N ARG A 64 -17.32 -2.81 10.17
CA ARG A 64 -16.46 -2.61 9.00
C ARG A 64 -16.12 -1.14 8.78
N ALA A 65 -17.10 -0.24 8.89
CA ALA A 65 -16.88 1.21 8.79
C ALA A 65 -15.86 1.69 9.85
N THR A 66 -15.96 1.21 11.08
CA THR A 66 -15.00 1.55 12.15
C THR A 66 -13.56 1.15 11.79
N TRP A 67 -13.37 0.02 11.13
CA TRP A 67 -12.04 -0.39 10.67
C TRP A 67 -11.51 0.48 9.54
N LEU A 68 -12.37 0.91 8.62
CA LEU A 68 -11.98 1.83 7.53
C LEU A 68 -11.62 3.22 8.08
N ASP A 69 -12.37 3.72 9.07
CA ASP A 69 -12.05 4.98 9.75
C ASP A 69 -10.70 4.91 10.46
N ARG A 70 -10.41 3.84 11.19
CA ARG A 70 -9.08 3.63 11.81
C ARG A 70 -7.96 3.61 10.79
N LEU A 71 -8.20 3.01 9.62
CA LEU A 71 -7.23 3.03 8.53
C LEU A 71 -7.02 4.45 8.01
N ALA A 72 -8.10 5.21 7.79
CA ALA A 72 -8.04 6.60 7.38
C ALA A 72 -7.26 7.46 8.38
N ASP A 73 -7.51 7.30 9.68
CA ASP A 73 -6.79 8.01 10.76
C ASP A 73 -5.29 7.69 10.74
N GLY A 74 -4.94 6.42 10.53
CA GLY A 74 -3.55 5.98 10.40
C GLY A 74 -2.84 6.59 9.17
N LEU A 75 -3.55 6.71 8.04
CA LEU A 75 -3.05 7.38 6.85
C LEU A 75 -2.89 8.89 7.07
N GLU A 76 -3.87 9.53 7.74
CA GLU A 76 -3.82 10.97 8.04
C GLU A 76 -2.64 11.32 8.95
N ALA A 77 -2.40 10.53 9.99
CA ALA A 77 -1.25 10.70 10.88
C ALA A 77 0.10 10.59 10.15
N ARG A 78 0.15 9.93 9.00
CA ARG A 78 1.35 9.73 8.17
C ARG A 78 1.29 10.46 6.83
N LYS A 79 0.37 11.40 6.65
CA LYS A 79 0.11 12.08 5.38
C LYS A 79 1.35 12.67 4.73
N GLU A 80 2.20 13.34 5.50
CA GLU A 80 3.44 13.94 4.98
C GLU A 80 4.42 12.86 4.49
N GLU A 81 4.59 11.79 5.25
CA GLU A 81 5.43 10.66 4.84
C GLU A 81 4.92 10.04 3.53
N LEU A 82 3.62 9.81 3.43
CA LEU A 82 2.98 9.25 2.24
C LEU A 82 3.16 10.18 1.02
N ALA A 83 2.95 11.48 1.19
CA ALA A 83 3.16 12.46 0.13
C ALA A 83 4.61 12.46 -0.39
N HIS A 84 5.59 12.38 0.50
CA HIS A 84 7.00 12.29 0.12
C HIS A 84 7.32 10.98 -0.62
N ARG A 85 6.79 9.86 -0.16
CA ARG A 85 6.96 8.56 -0.84
C ARG A 85 6.35 8.58 -2.23
N GLU A 86 5.12 9.05 -2.36
CA GLU A 86 4.41 9.19 -3.63
C GLU A 86 5.15 10.09 -4.61
N SER A 87 5.62 11.27 -4.14
CA SER A 87 6.40 12.19 -4.96
C SER A 87 7.70 11.57 -5.49
N ARG A 88 8.41 10.81 -4.65
CA ARG A 88 9.66 10.14 -5.05
C ARG A 88 9.43 8.99 -6.02
N ASP A 89 8.35 8.25 -5.85
CA ASP A 89 8.04 7.06 -6.64
C ASP A 89 7.47 7.42 -8.02
N THR A 90 6.64 8.44 -8.10
CA THR A 90 5.96 8.85 -9.33
C THR A 90 6.59 10.04 -10.03
N GLY A 91 7.50 10.75 -9.37
CA GLY A 91 8.14 11.96 -9.89
C GLY A 91 7.26 13.22 -9.88
N LYS A 92 6.03 13.15 -9.36
CA LYS A 92 5.13 14.29 -9.31
C LYS A 92 5.56 15.32 -8.25
N PRO A 93 5.18 16.62 -8.39
CA PRO A 93 5.47 17.63 -7.38
C PRO A 93 4.90 17.25 -6.00
N LEU A 94 5.71 17.42 -4.95
CA LEU A 94 5.31 17.09 -3.57
C LEU A 94 4.02 17.79 -3.13
N ALA A 95 3.82 19.06 -3.53
CA ALA A 95 2.59 19.78 -3.21
C ALA A 95 1.35 19.11 -3.82
N LEU A 96 1.48 18.50 -5.00
CA LEU A 96 0.40 17.76 -5.65
C LEU A 96 0.15 16.42 -4.93
N ALA A 97 1.19 15.66 -4.66
CA ALA A 97 1.11 14.40 -3.90
C ALA A 97 0.43 14.61 -2.53
N ARG A 98 0.80 15.67 -1.81
CA ARG A 98 0.20 16.02 -0.50
C ARG A 98 -1.27 16.37 -0.59
N ARG A 99 -1.62 17.27 -1.54
CA ARG A 99 -2.98 17.81 -1.63
C ARG A 99 -3.97 16.87 -2.28
N VAL A 100 -3.53 16.08 -3.25
CA VAL A 100 -4.39 15.21 -4.05
C VAL A 100 -4.25 13.76 -3.61
N ASP A 101 -3.09 13.14 -3.80
CA ASP A 101 -2.97 11.69 -3.69
C ASP A 101 -3.12 11.22 -2.24
N ALA A 102 -2.35 11.79 -1.31
CA ALA A 102 -2.42 11.42 0.10
C ALA A 102 -3.79 11.79 0.71
N GLN A 103 -4.33 12.97 0.39
CA GLN A 103 -5.63 13.40 0.89
C GLN A 103 -6.76 12.50 0.33
N ARG A 104 -6.75 12.26 -0.98
CA ARG A 104 -7.79 11.43 -1.61
C ARG A 104 -7.79 10.00 -1.09
N SER A 105 -6.63 9.44 -0.76
CA SER A 105 -6.56 8.13 -0.14
C SER A 105 -7.28 8.10 1.21
N ILE A 106 -7.08 9.11 2.05
CA ILE A 106 -7.76 9.27 3.35
C ILE A 106 -9.26 9.40 3.15
N ASP A 107 -9.67 10.33 2.27
CA ASP A 107 -11.08 10.63 2.01
C ASP A 107 -11.85 9.42 1.46
N ASN A 108 -11.21 8.60 0.61
CA ASN A 108 -11.81 7.39 0.08
C ASN A 108 -12.13 6.37 1.17
N PHE A 109 -11.20 6.14 2.12
CA PHE A 109 -11.47 5.22 3.23
C PHE A 109 -12.56 5.73 4.17
N ARG A 110 -12.69 7.04 4.35
CA ARG A 110 -13.79 7.64 5.14
C ARG A 110 -15.12 7.63 4.41
N PHE A 111 -15.12 7.58 3.09
CA PHE A 111 -16.34 7.57 2.30
C PHE A 111 -17.01 6.18 2.30
N PHE A 112 -16.24 5.10 2.23
CA PHE A 112 -16.74 3.73 2.18
C PHE A 112 -16.86 3.08 3.57
#